data_830d052eac0c46c753f9b2559fa13df4
#
_entry.id   830d052eac0c46c753f9b2559fa13df4
#
_cell.length_a   1.000
_cell.length_b   1.000
_cell.length_c   1.000
_cell.angle_alpha   90.00
_cell.angle_beta   90.00
_cell.angle_gamma   90.00
#
_symmetry.space_group_name_H-M   'P 1'
#
loop_
_entity.id
_entity.type
_entity.pdbx_description
1 polymer ?
#
loop_
_entity_poly.entity_id
_entity_poly.type
_entity_poly.pdbx_seq_one_letter_code
_entity_poly.pdbx_strand_id
1 'polypeptide(L)'
;MRIFIYNRLGNKPMKLKILLIGLALAIAAAIGLYLLMNARCYQLLGNLVCHGADERKRVALTFDDAPSERTSDAVLAVLAEKNVKATFFMIGENMERYPQAAQRIAAAGHEMGNHSYSHRRFLLRSPAFIAREIEDTNALIRTAGYHDPIHFRPPYGKKLLGLPWYLARHNITTVMWDSEPARHQAPTAEAITAAALAQAHNGAIILLHPFCAEACRAEREALPLIIDGLRAQGYTLTTVSELLK
;
A
#
# COMPACT_ATOMS: atom_id res chain seq x y z
N MET A 1 -53.41 -60.39 9.81
CA MET A 1 -52.82 -59.34 10.64
C MET A 1 -51.59 -58.84 9.91
N ARG A 2 -51.72 -57.73 9.10
CA ARG A 2 -50.60 -57.12 8.33
C ARG A 2 -50.04 -56.00 9.16
N ILE A 3 -48.80 -56.14 9.60
CA ILE A 3 -48.03 -55.12 10.35
C ILE A 3 -47.51 -54.13 9.31
N PHE A 4 -48.00 -52.91 9.35
CA PHE A 4 -47.40 -51.78 8.62
C PHE A 4 -46.15 -51.29 9.33
N ILE A 5 -44.97 -51.61 8.80
CA ILE A 5 -43.75 -51.03 9.22
C ILE A 5 -43.62 -49.71 8.45
N TYR A 6 -43.90 -48.59 9.15
CA TYR A 6 -43.72 -47.25 8.63
C TYR A 6 -42.21 -46.91 8.56
N ASN A 7 -41.73 -46.87 7.33
CA ASN A 7 -40.33 -46.62 7.05
C ASN A 7 -40.00 -45.16 7.35
N ARG A 8 -39.44 -44.84 8.54
CA ARG A 8 -38.96 -43.53 8.97
C ARG A 8 -37.56 -43.20 8.41
N LEU A 9 -37.36 -43.36 7.11
CA LEU A 9 -36.05 -43.05 6.44
C LEU A 9 -36.14 -41.89 5.46
N GLY A 10 -36.89 -40.83 5.74
CA GLY A 10 -37.33 -39.91 4.70
C GLY A 10 -36.68 -38.53 4.64
N ASN A 11 -35.69 -38.03 5.46
CA ASN A 11 -35.27 -36.65 5.26
C ASN A 11 -33.84 -36.31 5.70
N LYS A 12 -33.06 -37.27 6.23
CA LYS A 12 -31.67 -37.01 6.65
C LYS A 12 -30.69 -36.67 5.50
N PRO A 13 -30.72 -37.36 4.34
CA PRO A 13 -29.75 -37.08 3.29
C PRO A 13 -29.94 -35.72 2.60
N MET A 14 -31.17 -35.20 2.49
CA MET A 14 -31.46 -33.90 1.87
C MET A 14 -31.00 -32.75 2.79
N LYS A 15 -31.26 -32.83 4.10
CA LYS A 15 -30.78 -31.82 5.08
C LYS A 15 -29.26 -31.76 5.14
N LEU A 16 -28.57 -32.90 5.09
CA LEU A 16 -27.13 -32.96 5.05
C LEU A 16 -26.56 -32.35 3.77
N LYS A 17 -27.15 -32.61 2.61
CA LYS A 17 -26.75 -31.98 1.33
C LYS A 17 -26.90 -30.46 1.37
N ILE A 18 -28.03 -29.95 1.87
CA ILE A 18 -28.27 -28.50 2.04
C ILE A 18 -27.22 -27.88 2.96
N LEU A 19 -26.91 -28.54 4.10
CA LEU A 19 -25.88 -28.07 5.02
C LEU A 19 -24.48 -28.03 4.38
N LEU A 20 -24.10 -29.06 3.62
CA LEU A 20 -22.84 -29.13 2.90
C LEU A 20 -22.73 -28.07 1.81
N ILE A 21 -23.81 -27.83 1.06
CA ILE A 21 -23.86 -26.74 0.07
C ILE A 21 -23.71 -25.38 0.76
N GLY A 22 -24.44 -25.15 1.86
CA GLY A 22 -24.34 -23.91 2.63
C GLY A 22 -22.93 -23.67 3.16
N LEU A 23 -22.28 -24.72 3.68
CA LEU A 23 -20.88 -24.65 4.14
C LEU A 23 -19.94 -24.35 2.96
N ALA A 24 -20.09 -25.01 1.84
CA ALA A 24 -19.27 -24.77 0.64
C ALA A 24 -19.40 -23.32 0.15
N LEU A 25 -20.62 -22.78 0.12
CA LEU A 25 -20.86 -21.38 -0.25
C LEU A 25 -20.24 -20.40 0.76
N ALA A 26 -20.34 -20.68 2.04
CA ALA A 26 -19.71 -19.85 3.08
C ALA A 26 -18.16 -19.85 2.95
N ILE A 27 -17.57 -21.01 2.68
CA ILE A 27 -16.14 -21.13 2.43
C ILE A 27 -15.74 -20.36 1.17
N ALA A 28 -16.48 -20.51 0.07
CA ALA A 28 -16.24 -19.79 -1.17
C ALA A 28 -16.34 -18.26 -0.98
N ALA A 29 -17.33 -17.80 -0.23
CA ALA A 29 -17.49 -16.39 0.12
C ALA A 29 -16.30 -15.89 0.98
N ALA A 30 -15.87 -16.66 1.97
CA ALA A 30 -14.70 -16.32 2.80
C ALA A 30 -13.41 -16.23 1.97
N ILE A 31 -13.19 -17.16 1.05
CA ILE A 31 -12.07 -17.13 0.11
C ILE A 31 -12.16 -15.89 -0.79
N GLY A 32 -13.35 -15.61 -1.35
CA GLY A 32 -13.56 -14.41 -2.19
C GLY A 32 -13.26 -13.12 -1.45
N LEU A 33 -13.71 -12.97 -0.20
CA LEU A 33 -13.41 -11.82 0.65
C LEU A 33 -11.91 -11.73 0.97
N TYR A 34 -11.26 -12.86 1.24
CA TYR A 34 -9.82 -12.91 1.46
C TYR A 34 -9.04 -12.46 0.21
N LEU A 35 -9.39 -12.94 -0.96
CA LEU A 35 -8.77 -12.55 -2.23
C LEU A 35 -9.00 -11.06 -2.52
N LEU A 36 -10.21 -10.56 -2.33
CA LEU A 36 -10.54 -9.14 -2.48
C LEU A 36 -9.72 -8.26 -1.53
N MET A 37 -9.65 -8.63 -0.26
CA MET A 37 -8.86 -7.90 0.74
C MET A 37 -7.38 -7.80 0.36
N ASN A 38 -6.85 -8.83 -0.30
CA ASN A 38 -5.44 -8.93 -0.69
C ASN A 38 -5.16 -8.47 -2.13
N ALA A 39 -6.20 -8.19 -2.91
CA ALA A 39 -6.05 -7.78 -4.31
C ALA A 39 -5.26 -6.48 -4.40
N ARG A 40 -4.10 -6.51 -5.06
CA ARG A 40 -3.20 -5.35 -5.15
C ARG A 40 -3.71 -4.32 -6.16
N CYS A 41 -4.13 -4.77 -7.33
CA CYS A 41 -4.56 -3.90 -8.42
C CYS A 41 -6.08 -3.88 -8.63
N TYR A 42 -6.85 -4.24 -7.60
CA TYR A 42 -8.31 -4.25 -7.68
C TYR A 42 -8.96 -3.84 -6.35
N GLN A 43 -10.02 -3.06 -6.43
CA GLN A 43 -10.98 -2.78 -5.35
C GLN A 43 -12.37 -2.56 -5.93
N LEU A 44 -13.42 -2.76 -5.12
CA LEU A 44 -14.80 -2.68 -5.58
C LEU A 44 -15.31 -1.25 -5.79
N LEU A 45 -14.77 -0.27 -5.06
CA LEU A 45 -15.28 1.11 -5.02
C LEU A 45 -14.11 2.10 -5.11
N GLY A 46 -14.34 3.21 -5.84
CA GLY A 46 -13.38 4.30 -5.98
C GLY A 46 -12.20 3.98 -6.89
N ASN A 47 -11.31 4.95 -6.99
CA ASN A 47 -10.12 4.86 -7.84
C ASN A 47 -8.99 4.12 -7.13
N LEU A 48 -8.38 3.19 -7.83
CA LEU A 48 -7.18 2.50 -7.39
C LEU A 48 -6.16 2.45 -8.52
N VAL A 49 -4.92 2.74 -8.19
CA VAL A 49 -3.78 2.57 -9.09
C VAL A 49 -2.74 1.67 -8.42
N CYS A 50 -2.15 0.76 -9.16
CA CYS A 50 -1.01 -0.05 -8.73
C CYS A 50 0.19 0.08 -9.66
N HIS A 51 0.01 0.68 -10.83
CA HIS A 51 1.02 1.12 -11.78
C HIS A 51 0.45 2.25 -12.64
N GLY A 52 1.29 3.05 -13.26
CA GLY A 52 0.89 4.03 -14.27
C GLY A 52 0.61 3.38 -15.63
N ALA A 53 -0.23 4.03 -16.43
CA ALA A 53 -0.52 3.61 -17.81
C ALA A 53 0.48 4.25 -18.82
N ASP A 54 1.71 4.49 -18.42
CA ASP A 54 2.66 5.29 -19.19
C ASP A 54 3.43 4.44 -20.22
N GLU A 55 3.34 4.80 -21.48
CA GLU A 55 4.20 4.23 -22.53
C GLU A 55 5.65 4.74 -22.44
N ARG A 56 5.88 5.86 -21.74
CA ARG A 56 7.20 6.44 -21.49
C ARG A 56 7.92 5.62 -20.42
N LYS A 57 9.25 5.54 -20.51
CA LYS A 57 10.08 4.89 -19.48
C LYS A 57 10.12 5.72 -18.20
N ARG A 58 8.99 5.75 -17.46
CA ARG A 58 8.88 6.39 -16.15
C ARG A 58 8.54 5.37 -15.07
N VAL A 59 9.05 5.58 -13.88
CA VAL A 59 8.76 4.79 -12.67
C VAL A 59 8.56 5.73 -11.48
N ALA A 60 7.68 5.37 -10.56
CA ALA A 60 7.54 6.08 -9.29
C ALA A 60 8.26 5.32 -8.18
N LEU A 61 9.18 6.03 -7.50
CA LEU A 61 9.81 5.54 -6.29
C LEU A 61 8.97 5.97 -5.09
N THR A 62 8.52 5.00 -4.29
CA THR A 62 7.62 5.26 -3.17
C THR A 62 8.11 4.63 -1.88
N PHE A 63 7.91 5.33 -0.77
CA PHE A 63 8.35 4.94 0.55
C PHE A 63 7.18 4.90 1.52
N ASP A 64 7.00 3.80 2.23
CA ASP A 64 6.02 3.69 3.31
C ASP A 64 6.68 3.93 4.68
N ASP A 65 5.85 4.14 5.71
CA ASP A 65 6.20 4.29 7.13
C ASP A 65 6.97 5.57 7.49
N ALA A 66 6.98 6.57 6.61
CA ALA A 66 7.58 7.88 6.90
C ALA A 66 6.75 8.70 7.93
N PRO A 67 7.35 9.68 8.63
CA PRO A 67 8.78 9.95 8.74
C PRO A 67 9.46 9.16 9.86
N SER A 68 10.78 9.23 9.93
CA SER A 68 11.60 8.74 11.05
C SER A 68 12.63 9.80 11.43
N GLU A 69 12.92 9.93 12.71
CA GLU A 69 13.89 10.89 13.21
C GLU A 69 15.30 10.69 12.62
N ARG A 70 15.75 9.42 12.61
CA ARG A 70 17.13 9.07 12.30
C ARG A 70 17.39 8.80 10.82
N THR A 71 16.39 8.34 10.09
CA THR A 71 16.58 7.80 8.74
C THR A 71 16.01 8.68 7.65
N SER A 72 15.10 9.62 7.97
CA SER A 72 14.53 10.53 6.96
C SER A 72 15.62 11.38 6.31
N ASP A 73 16.56 11.93 7.08
CA ASP A 73 17.62 12.79 6.54
C ASP A 73 18.59 12.01 5.65
N ALA A 74 18.88 10.75 5.99
CA ALA A 74 19.72 9.89 5.14
C ALA A 74 19.05 9.61 3.78
N VAL A 75 17.74 9.32 3.78
CA VAL A 75 16.97 9.11 2.54
C VAL A 75 16.91 10.41 1.72
N LEU A 76 16.62 11.55 2.36
CA LEU A 76 16.58 12.85 1.71
C LEU A 76 17.93 13.25 1.09
N ALA A 77 19.04 12.96 1.78
CA ALA A 77 20.37 13.23 1.27
C ALA A 77 20.66 12.47 -0.03
N VAL A 78 20.32 11.17 -0.10
CA VAL A 78 20.48 10.38 -1.32
C VAL A 78 19.59 10.93 -2.45
N LEU A 79 18.32 11.25 -2.17
CA LEU A 79 17.41 11.78 -3.19
C LEU A 79 17.86 13.14 -3.71
N ALA A 80 18.41 14.00 -2.84
CA ALA A 80 18.96 15.30 -3.22
C ALA A 80 20.24 15.14 -4.07
N GLU A 81 21.19 14.30 -3.64
CA GLU A 81 22.40 13.97 -4.40
C GLU A 81 22.06 13.46 -5.81
N LYS A 82 21.10 12.57 -5.89
CA LYS A 82 20.65 11.97 -7.14
C LYS A 82 19.66 12.87 -7.92
N ASN A 83 19.27 14.02 -7.39
CA ASN A 83 18.26 14.89 -7.99
C ASN A 83 16.99 14.11 -8.40
N VAL A 84 16.38 13.40 -7.45
CA VAL A 84 15.16 12.58 -7.63
C VAL A 84 14.08 13.08 -6.70
N LYS A 85 12.85 13.21 -7.19
CA LYS A 85 11.65 13.36 -6.37
C LYS A 85 10.94 12.02 -6.23
N ALA A 86 10.38 11.77 -5.06
CA ALA A 86 9.73 10.51 -4.70
C ALA A 86 8.44 10.78 -3.91
N THR A 87 7.64 9.75 -3.69
CA THR A 87 6.39 9.83 -2.92
C THR A 87 6.56 9.13 -1.58
N PHE A 88 6.25 9.84 -0.49
CA PHE A 88 6.34 9.35 0.89
C PHE A 88 4.94 9.13 1.45
N PHE A 89 4.57 7.92 1.80
CA PHE A 89 3.33 7.62 2.50
C PHE A 89 3.54 7.73 4.00
N MET A 90 2.91 8.75 4.59
CA MET A 90 3.17 9.26 5.93
C MET A 90 2.28 8.60 6.97
N ILE A 91 2.83 8.14 8.10
CA ILE A 91 2.07 7.70 9.27
C ILE A 91 1.85 8.89 10.21
N GLY A 92 0.59 9.14 10.60
CA GLY A 92 0.22 10.27 11.46
C GLY A 92 0.95 10.26 12.81
N GLU A 93 0.98 9.14 13.53
CA GLU A 93 1.71 9.00 14.79
C GLU A 93 3.22 9.31 14.66
N ASN A 94 3.84 8.96 13.52
CA ASN A 94 5.22 9.29 13.25
C ASN A 94 5.39 10.79 12.97
N MET A 95 4.44 11.41 12.27
CA MET A 95 4.47 12.85 12.00
C MET A 95 4.33 13.68 13.29
N GLU A 96 3.47 13.27 14.22
CA GLU A 96 3.37 13.94 15.54
C GLU A 96 4.66 13.79 16.34
N ARG A 97 5.28 12.62 16.29
CA ARG A 97 6.54 12.33 17.00
C ARG A 97 7.72 13.06 16.38
N TYR A 98 7.74 13.21 15.06
CA TYR A 98 8.89 13.77 14.30
C TYR A 98 8.43 14.87 13.31
N PRO A 99 7.80 15.96 13.79
CA PRO A 99 7.20 16.96 12.90
C PRO A 99 8.23 17.67 12.03
N GLN A 100 9.44 17.89 12.53
CA GLN A 100 10.51 18.52 11.74
C GLN A 100 10.97 17.63 10.57
N ALA A 101 10.99 16.30 10.76
CA ALA A 101 11.31 15.38 9.67
C ALA A 101 10.23 15.41 8.57
N ALA A 102 8.94 15.48 8.94
CA ALA A 102 7.85 15.66 7.98
C ALA A 102 7.97 16.99 7.21
N GLN A 103 8.26 18.09 7.91
CA GLN A 103 8.48 19.40 7.28
C GLN A 103 9.65 19.39 6.30
N ARG A 104 10.78 18.71 6.63
CA ARG A 104 11.91 18.59 5.71
C ARG A 104 11.56 17.80 4.45
N ILE A 105 10.74 16.75 4.55
CA ILE A 105 10.25 15.99 3.39
C ILE A 105 9.43 16.90 2.47
N ALA A 106 8.50 17.68 3.03
CA ALA A 106 7.70 18.64 2.26
C ALA A 106 8.57 19.75 1.64
N ALA A 107 9.45 20.36 2.43
CA ALA A 107 10.35 21.44 1.99
C ALA A 107 11.32 20.98 0.89
N ALA A 108 11.72 19.71 0.88
CA ALA A 108 12.52 19.12 -0.17
C ALA A 108 11.73 18.90 -1.48
N GLY A 109 10.42 19.21 -1.51
CA GLY A 109 9.57 19.11 -2.70
C GLY A 109 9.23 17.67 -3.08
N HIS A 110 9.17 16.75 -2.11
CA HIS A 110 8.67 15.40 -2.32
C HIS A 110 7.15 15.36 -2.20
N GLU A 111 6.54 14.40 -2.90
CA GLU A 111 5.11 14.13 -2.75
C GLU A 111 4.83 13.42 -1.42
N MET A 112 3.77 13.86 -0.72
CA MET A 112 3.32 13.23 0.51
C MET A 112 1.96 12.59 0.32
N GLY A 113 1.87 11.29 0.57
CA GLY A 113 0.65 10.50 0.63
C GLY A 113 0.32 10.14 2.09
N ASN A 114 -0.90 9.67 2.30
CA ASN A 114 -1.41 9.26 3.61
C ASN A 114 -1.29 7.74 3.78
N HIS A 115 -0.66 7.30 4.87
CA HIS A 115 -0.52 5.88 5.24
C HIS A 115 -1.27 5.54 6.54
N SER A 116 -2.36 6.24 6.82
CA SER A 116 -3.15 6.22 8.06
C SER A 116 -2.45 6.87 9.26
N TYR A 117 -3.24 7.12 10.32
CA TYR A 117 -2.70 7.72 11.54
C TYR A 117 -1.90 6.70 12.36
N SER A 118 -2.51 5.52 12.66
CA SER A 118 -1.95 4.53 13.60
C SER A 118 -1.36 3.29 12.94
N HIS A 119 -1.27 3.26 11.61
CA HIS A 119 -0.82 2.11 10.83
C HIS A 119 -1.57 0.79 11.13
N ARG A 120 -2.85 0.87 11.55
CA ARG A 120 -3.69 -0.29 11.84
C ARG A 120 -4.42 -0.77 10.60
N ARG A 121 -4.68 -2.08 10.52
CA ARG A 121 -5.49 -2.66 9.45
C ARG A 121 -6.92 -2.13 9.49
N PHE A 122 -7.47 -1.77 8.32
CA PHE A 122 -8.82 -1.22 8.15
C PHE A 122 -9.92 -2.29 8.05
N LEU A 123 -9.59 -3.56 8.27
CA LEU A 123 -10.56 -4.64 8.18
C LEU A 123 -11.63 -4.49 9.27
N LEU A 124 -12.91 -4.51 8.87
CA LEU A 124 -14.09 -4.42 9.74
C LEU A 124 -14.06 -3.24 10.75
N ARG A 125 -13.45 -2.12 10.37
CA ARG A 125 -13.42 -0.90 11.18
C ARG A 125 -14.66 -0.04 10.95
N SER A 126 -15.07 0.70 11.98
CA SER A 126 -16.20 1.63 11.89
C SER A 126 -15.88 2.80 10.93
N PRO A 127 -16.89 3.42 10.30
CA PRO A 127 -16.68 4.61 9.48
C PRO A 127 -15.99 5.75 10.24
N ALA A 128 -16.33 5.96 11.51
CA ALA A 128 -15.70 6.97 12.35
C ALA A 128 -14.20 6.70 12.61
N PHE A 129 -13.81 5.43 12.74
CA PHE A 129 -12.39 5.07 12.83
C PHE A 129 -11.66 5.39 11.51
N ILE A 130 -12.25 4.97 10.38
CA ILE A 130 -11.67 5.20 9.05
C ILE A 130 -11.49 6.70 8.80
N ALA A 131 -12.51 7.51 9.10
CA ALA A 131 -12.46 8.96 8.94
C ALA A 131 -11.29 9.57 9.73
N ARG A 132 -11.20 9.29 11.04
CA ARG A 132 -10.11 9.84 11.88
C ARG A 132 -8.73 9.44 11.39
N GLU A 133 -8.50 8.18 11.07
CA GLU A 133 -7.21 7.68 10.56
C GLU A 133 -6.74 8.45 9.31
N ILE A 134 -7.68 8.89 8.49
CA ILE A 134 -7.38 9.60 7.25
C ILE A 134 -7.31 11.11 7.47
N GLU A 135 -8.32 11.69 8.14
CA GLU A 135 -8.45 13.13 8.30
C GLU A 135 -7.36 13.71 9.19
N ASP A 136 -7.06 13.05 10.34
CA ASP A 136 -6.01 13.50 11.26
C ASP A 136 -4.63 13.47 10.57
N THR A 137 -4.34 12.41 9.80
CA THR A 137 -3.09 12.34 9.03
C THR A 137 -3.04 13.41 7.93
N ASN A 138 -4.13 13.63 7.21
CA ASN A 138 -4.20 14.69 6.20
C ASN A 138 -3.94 16.07 6.81
N ALA A 139 -4.50 16.36 8.00
CA ALA A 139 -4.26 17.61 8.71
C ALA A 139 -2.77 17.79 9.05
N LEU A 140 -2.10 16.74 9.54
CA LEU A 140 -0.66 16.75 9.80
C LEU A 140 0.16 16.98 8.54
N ILE A 141 -0.19 16.33 7.42
CA ILE A 141 0.46 16.54 6.11
C ILE A 141 0.34 17.99 5.67
N ARG A 142 -0.84 18.61 5.84
CA ARG A 142 -1.05 20.04 5.55
C ARG A 142 -0.21 20.95 6.46
N THR A 143 -0.16 20.62 7.75
CA THR A 143 0.65 21.36 8.74
C THR A 143 2.16 21.24 8.43
N ALA A 144 2.61 20.15 7.86
CA ALA A 144 4.00 19.99 7.40
C ALA A 144 4.35 20.84 6.17
N GLY A 145 3.36 21.47 5.51
CA GLY A 145 3.56 22.39 4.37
C GLY A 145 3.30 21.76 3.00
N TYR A 146 2.70 20.57 2.93
CA TYR A 146 2.32 19.95 1.66
C TYR A 146 0.86 20.28 1.31
N HIS A 147 0.61 20.88 0.13
CA HIS A 147 -0.71 21.41 -0.26
C HIS A 147 -1.30 20.75 -1.53
N ASP A 148 -0.55 19.90 -2.22
CA ASP A 148 -1.04 19.16 -3.39
C ASP A 148 -2.01 18.03 -3.00
N PRO A 149 -2.68 17.37 -3.95
CA PRO A 149 -3.57 16.24 -3.67
C PRO A 149 -2.88 15.14 -2.86
N ILE A 150 -3.58 14.61 -1.86
CA ILE A 150 -3.07 13.55 -0.97
C ILE A 150 -3.69 12.23 -1.40
N HIS A 151 -2.87 11.33 -1.91
CA HIS A 151 -3.24 9.94 -2.18
C HIS A 151 -3.20 9.11 -0.90
N PHE A 152 -3.90 7.98 -0.87
CA PHE A 152 -3.93 7.08 0.27
C PHE A 152 -3.34 5.72 -0.08
N ARG A 153 -2.46 5.20 0.76
CA ARG A 153 -1.98 3.82 0.68
C ARG A 153 -2.41 3.07 1.94
N PRO A 154 -3.20 1.98 1.81
CA PRO A 154 -3.65 1.24 2.98
C PRO A 154 -2.49 0.47 3.63
N PRO A 155 -2.36 0.53 4.99
CA PRO A 155 -1.41 -0.29 5.73
C PRO A 155 -1.49 -1.77 5.34
N TYR A 156 -0.31 -2.39 5.14
CA TYR A 156 -0.19 -3.79 4.68
C TYR A 156 -0.84 -4.07 3.30
N GLY A 157 -1.24 -3.05 2.55
CA GLY A 157 -2.03 -3.20 1.33
C GLY A 157 -3.44 -3.78 1.56
N LYS A 158 -3.93 -3.80 2.81
CA LYS A 158 -5.18 -4.46 3.17
C LYS A 158 -6.37 -3.52 3.10
N LYS A 159 -7.33 -3.86 2.26
CA LYS A 159 -8.59 -3.14 2.09
C LYS A 159 -9.73 -4.13 1.83
N LEU A 160 -10.95 -3.78 2.18
CA LEU A 160 -12.13 -4.63 1.87
C LEU A 160 -13.25 -3.76 1.29
N LEU A 161 -14.18 -3.25 2.11
CA LEU A 161 -15.32 -2.45 1.64
C LEU A 161 -15.33 -1.06 2.27
N GLY A 162 -15.20 -0.98 3.60
CA GLY A 162 -15.37 0.29 4.33
C GLY A 162 -14.35 1.35 3.95
N LEU A 163 -13.07 0.99 3.83
CA LEU A 163 -12.03 1.91 3.40
C LEU A 163 -12.22 2.38 1.95
N PRO A 164 -12.37 1.50 0.93
CA PRO A 164 -12.64 1.93 -0.44
C PRO A 164 -13.91 2.79 -0.57
N TRP A 165 -14.96 2.48 0.19
CA TRP A 165 -16.18 3.29 0.20
C TRP A 165 -15.92 4.71 0.71
N TYR A 166 -15.15 4.85 1.82
CA TYR A 166 -14.79 6.16 2.36
C TYR A 166 -13.95 6.97 1.35
N LEU A 167 -12.89 6.35 0.80
CA LEU A 167 -12.00 7.00 -0.16
C LEU A 167 -12.74 7.46 -1.42
N ALA A 168 -13.65 6.61 -1.94
CA ALA A 168 -14.49 6.94 -3.10
C ALA A 168 -15.37 8.18 -2.85
N ARG A 169 -15.99 8.27 -1.66
CA ARG A 169 -16.83 9.43 -1.30
C ARG A 169 -16.07 10.74 -1.14
N HIS A 170 -14.78 10.69 -0.88
CA HIS A 170 -13.93 11.85 -0.70
C HIS A 170 -13.00 12.09 -1.91
N ASN A 171 -13.19 11.38 -3.02
CA ASN A 171 -12.36 11.47 -4.23
C ASN A 171 -10.86 11.25 -3.96
N ILE A 172 -10.54 10.38 -3.01
CA ILE A 172 -9.16 10.03 -2.67
C ILE A 172 -8.77 8.76 -3.45
N THR A 173 -7.69 8.84 -4.20
CA THR A 173 -7.16 7.69 -4.96
C THR A 173 -6.39 6.76 -4.03
N THR A 174 -6.71 5.46 -4.08
CA THR A 174 -5.92 4.41 -3.45
C THR A 174 -4.70 4.13 -4.32
N VAL A 175 -3.51 4.28 -3.75
CA VAL A 175 -2.24 3.97 -4.43
C VAL A 175 -1.66 2.70 -3.84
N MET A 176 -1.50 1.69 -4.67
CA MET A 176 -0.82 0.44 -4.36
C MET A 176 0.57 0.44 -5.02
N TRP A 177 1.11 -0.72 -5.30
CA TRP A 177 2.41 -0.92 -5.96
C TRP A 177 2.39 -2.24 -6.72
N ASP A 178 3.26 -2.40 -7.67
CA ASP A 178 3.46 -3.65 -8.42
C ASP A 178 4.91 -4.14 -8.38
N SER A 179 5.83 -3.33 -7.87
CA SER A 179 7.20 -3.71 -7.55
C SER A 179 7.48 -3.57 -6.06
N GLU A 180 7.96 -4.64 -5.41
CA GLU A 180 8.28 -4.69 -3.98
C GLU A 180 9.57 -5.53 -3.81
N PRO A 181 10.76 -4.94 -4.09
CA PRO A 181 12.02 -5.66 -4.18
C PRO A 181 12.50 -6.29 -2.88
N ALA A 182 12.12 -5.72 -1.73
CA ALA A 182 12.51 -6.23 -0.41
C ALA A 182 11.53 -7.24 0.19
N ARG A 183 10.44 -7.60 -0.53
CA ARG A 183 9.32 -8.42 0.01
C ARG A 183 9.74 -9.78 0.57
N HIS A 184 10.73 -10.42 -0.02
CA HIS A 184 11.14 -11.78 0.32
C HIS A 184 12.44 -11.83 1.14
N GLN A 185 12.64 -10.84 2.03
CA GLN A 185 13.81 -10.76 2.91
C GLN A 185 15.13 -10.82 2.11
N ALA A 186 15.23 -10.03 1.06
CA ALA A 186 16.49 -9.81 0.40
C ALA A 186 17.50 -9.28 1.42
N PRO A 187 18.53 -10.05 1.81
CA PRO A 187 19.35 -9.73 2.99
C PRO A 187 20.36 -8.62 2.71
N THR A 188 20.59 -8.26 1.44
CA THR A 188 21.62 -7.30 1.04
C THR A 188 21.10 -6.23 0.09
N ALA A 189 21.79 -5.11 0.07
CA ALA A 189 21.49 -3.99 -0.83
C ALA A 189 21.58 -4.41 -2.31
N GLU A 190 22.52 -5.27 -2.66
CA GLU A 190 22.70 -5.78 -4.04
C GLU A 190 21.49 -6.64 -4.46
N ALA A 191 21.00 -7.52 -3.57
CA ALA A 191 19.86 -8.38 -3.85
C ALA A 191 18.57 -7.55 -4.01
N ILE A 192 18.37 -6.53 -3.17
CA ILE A 192 17.24 -5.59 -3.29
C ILE A 192 17.34 -4.81 -4.60
N THR A 193 18.53 -4.33 -4.94
CA THR A 193 18.78 -3.60 -6.19
C THR A 193 18.49 -4.48 -7.40
N ALA A 194 19.03 -5.70 -7.44
CA ALA A 194 18.78 -6.63 -8.54
C ALA A 194 17.29 -6.93 -8.71
N ALA A 195 16.56 -7.13 -7.61
CA ALA A 195 15.12 -7.35 -7.63
C ALA A 195 14.35 -6.11 -8.13
N ALA A 196 14.72 -4.91 -7.72
CA ALA A 196 14.11 -3.67 -8.18
C ALA A 196 14.28 -3.47 -9.69
N LEU A 197 15.48 -3.70 -10.19
CA LEU A 197 15.80 -3.57 -11.62
C LEU A 197 15.11 -4.64 -12.47
N ALA A 198 14.98 -5.86 -11.96
CA ALA A 198 14.27 -6.96 -12.62
C ALA A 198 12.74 -6.77 -12.65
N GLN A 199 12.18 -6.09 -11.64
CA GLN A 199 10.74 -5.79 -11.55
C GLN A 199 10.35 -4.48 -12.26
N ALA A 200 11.33 -3.68 -12.67
CA ALA A 200 11.08 -2.39 -13.32
C ALA A 200 10.43 -2.58 -14.69
N HIS A 201 9.37 -1.82 -14.95
CA HIS A 201 8.70 -1.71 -16.23
C HIS A 201 8.10 -0.30 -16.37
N ASN A 202 7.63 0.06 -17.55
CA ASN A 202 7.01 1.38 -17.77
C ASN A 202 5.78 1.54 -16.86
N GLY A 203 5.75 2.61 -16.10
CA GLY A 203 4.67 2.88 -15.15
C GLY A 203 4.80 2.18 -13.79
N ALA A 204 5.87 1.43 -13.52
CA ALA A 204 6.03 0.73 -12.25
C ALA A 204 5.98 1.67 -11.04
N ILE A 205 5.28 1.25 -9.99
CA ILE A 205 5.28 1.88 -8.67
C ILE A 205 6.09 0.98 -7.74
N ILE A 206 7.29 1.43 -7.38
CA ILE A 206 8.26 0.69 -6.58
C ILE A 206 8.09 1.05 -5.11
N LEU A 207 7.86 0.04 -4.26
CA LEU A 207 7.72 0.20 -2.81
C LEU A 207 8.99 -0.19 -2.07
N LEU A 208 9.45 0.70 -1.19
CA LEU A 208 10.50 0.48 -0.21
C LEU A 208 10.07 0.97 1.19
N HIS A 209 10.70 0.43 2.25
CA HIS A 209 10.45 0.79 3.66
C HIS A 209 11.76 1.22 4.37
N PRO A 210 12.43 2.32 3.97
CA PRO A 210 13.76 2.64 4.47
C PRO A 210 13.78 3.21 5.89
N PHE A 211 12.61 3.37 6.57
CA PHE A 211 12.49 4.18 7.79
C PHE A 211 12.63 3.41 9.10
N CYS A 212 12.64 2.09 9.10
CA CYS A 212 13.00 1.35 10.32
C CYS A 212 14.51 1.40 10.55
N ALA A 213 14.94 1.32 11.82
CA ALA A 213 16.34 1.50 12.21
C ALA A 213 17.31 0.55 11.46
N GLU A 214 17.93 -0.38 12.16
CA GLU A 214 18.92 -1.29 11.54
C GLU A 214 18.29 -2.29 10.58
N ALA A 215 17.05 -2.74 10.86
CA ALA A 215 16.36 -3.72 10.02
C ALA A 215 16.15 -3.28 8.56
N CYS A 216 16.03 -1.96 8.29
CA CYS A 216 15.90 -1.41 6.94
C CYS A 216 17.22 -0.85 6.37
N ARG A 217 18.35 -1.19 6.94
CA ARG A 217 19.65 -0.70 6.48
C ARG A 217 19.94 -1.08 5.03
N ALA A 218 19.69 -2.34 4.69
CA ALA A 218 19.92 -2.82 3.33
C ALA A 218 19.07 -2.07 2.28
N GLU A 219 17.82 -1.68 2.61
CA GLU A 219 17.00 -0.86 1.71
C GLU A 219 17.54 0.56 1.53
N ARG A 220 18.08 1.17 2.59
CA ARG A 220 18.74 2.48 2.49
C ARG A 220 20.02 2.41 1.66
N GLU A 221 20.83 1.38 1.84
CA GLU A 221 22.06 1.15 1.07
C GLU A 221 21.74 0.81 -0.41
N ALA A 222 20.61 0.14 -0.69
CA ALA A 222 20.16 -0.16 -2.03
C ALA A 222 19.65 1.09 -2.78
N LEU A 223 19.14 2.11 -2.07
CA LEU A 223 18.46 3.25 -2.68
C LEU A 223 19.29 3.97 -3.77
N PRO A 224 20.55 4.38 -3.54
CA PRO A 224 21.37 4.98 -4.59
C PRO A 224 21.62 4.03 -5.76
N LEU A 225 21.83 2.74 -5.50
CA LEU A 225 22.08 1.71 -6.52
C LEU A 225 20.84 1.48 -7.39
N ILE A 226 19.65 1.46 -6.79
CA ILE A 226 18.36 1.36 -7.50
C ILE A 226 18.19 2.57 -8.44
N ILE A 227 18.41 3.78 -7.95
CA ILE A 227 18.27 5.01 -8.74
C ILE A 227 19.22 4.98 -9.94
N ASP A 228 20.47 4.68 -9.72
CA ASP A 228 21.50 4.63 -10.79
C ASP A 228 21.20 3.52 -11.80
N GLY A 229 20.81 2.34 -11.33
CA GLY A 229 20.46 1.21 -12.18
C GLY A 229 19.22 1.45 -13.03
N LEU A 230 18.16 2.06 -12.47
CA LEU A 230 16.96 2.43 -13.23
C LEU A 230 17.29 3.46 -14.31
N ARG A 231 18.12 4.45 -14.01
CA ARG A 231 18.59 5.43 -15.00
C ARG A 231 19.42 4.78 -16.10
N ALA A 232 20.30 3.84 -15.74
CA ALA A 232 21.08 3.08 -16.73
C ALA A 232 20.19 2.25 -17.67
N GLN A 233 19.03 1.79 -17.20
CA GLN A 233 18.00 1.15 -18.03
C GLN A 233 17.15 2.17 -18.82
N GLY A 234 17.40 3.47 -18.67
CA GLY A 234 16.70 4.54 -19.39
C GLY A 234 15.39 5.00 -18.74
N TYR A 235 15.13 4.64 -17.47
CA TYR A 235 13.96 5.13 -16.74
C TYR A 235 14.16 6.53 -16.19
N THR A 236 13.11 7.34 -16.23
CA THR A 236 12.98 8.59 -15.47
C THR A 236 12.22 8.29 -14.19
N LEU A 237 12.80 8.67 -13.05
CA LEU A 237 12.15 8.54 -11.75
C LEU A 237 11.26 9.76 -11.50
N THR A 238 10.04 9.53 -11.03
CA THR A 238 9.04 10.57 -10.83
C THR A 238 8.20 10.29 -9.57
N THR A 239 7.33 11.22 -9.18
CA THR A 239 6.33 10.99 -8.13
C THR A 239 5.13 10.22 -8.68
N VAL A 240 4.27 9.70 -7.78
CA VAL A 240 3.03 9.02 -8.19
C VAL A 240 2.13 9.97 -8.96
N SER A 241 1.90 11.19 -8.45
CA SER A 241 1.04 12.17 -9.13
C SER A 241 1.53 12.54 -10.52
N GLU A 242 2.84 12.60 -10.75
CA GLU A 242 3.41 12.85 -12.07
C GLU A 242 3.33 11.62 -12.99
N LEU A 243 3.48 10.41 -12.43
CA LEU A 243 3.34 9.16 -13.18
C LEU A 243 1.93 8.97 -13.73
N LEU A 244 0.93 9.52 -13.04
CA LEU A 244 -0.50 9.39 -13.39
C LEU A 244 -1.00 10.48 -14.36
N LYS A 245 -0.16 11.45 -14.72
CA LYS A 245 -0.43 12.48 -15.75
C LYS A 245 -0.07 11.96 -17.15
#